data_1db046f52d977da4936c607b9c8238ad
#
_entry.id   1db046f52d977da4936c607b9c8238ad
#
_cell.length_a   1.000
_cell.length_b   1.000
_cell.length_c   1.000
_cell.angle_alpha   90.00
_cell.angle_beta   90.00
_cell.angle_gamma   90.00
#
_symmetry.space_group_name_H-M   'P 1'
#
loop_
_entity.id
_entity.type
_entity.pdbx_description
1 polymer ?
#
loop_
_entity_poly.entity_id
_entity_poly.type
_entity_poly.pdbx_seq_one_letter_code
_entity_poly.pdbx_strand_id
1 'polypeptide(L)'
;MTRTARAFAPGNISGVFKIIAHDDPSQMHSLGLGYTVREGVTATVSQRVEDEIRVVFNGDPIDFPTVVSIAQRLVPESGIEIDLQTPLPLSSGFGLSGASALAVAFALNRLLDLGNSRHELAMLAHVVEVEQLTGLGDVCAQYHGGCLVKLRPGDPLAAQPLAVEVGVPLYYRYFSQIRTRDILADPVR
;
A
#
# COMPACT_ATOMS: atom_id res chain seq x y z
N MET A 1 7.25 26.96 -11.79
CA MET A 1 7.84 25.70 -11.30
C MET A 1 6.67 24.80 -10.90
N THR A 2 6.57 23.59 -11.43
CA THR A 2 5.54 22.62 -11.06
C THR A 2 5.76 22.18 -9.61
N ARG A 3 4.76 22.34 -8.75
CA ARG A 3 4.84 21.91 -7.34
C ARG A 3 4.86 20.38 -7.31
N THR A 4 5.79 19.80 -6.57
CA THR A 4 5.91 18.34 -6.41
C THR A 4 5.99 17.98 -4.93
N ALA A 5 5.51 16.78 -4.58
CA ALA A 5 5.72 16.19 -3.26
C ALA A 5 6.14 14.73 -3.39
N ARG A 6 6.85 14.24 -2.38
CA ARG A 6 7.40 12.89 -2.34
C ARG A 6 7.11 12.23 -1.00
N ALA A 7 6.73 10.96 -1.03
CA ALA A 7 6.60 10.12 0.16
C ALA A 7 7.08 8.70 -0.12
N PHE A 8 7.35 7.95 0.96
CA PHE A 8 7.84 6.57 0.91
C PHE A 8 6.95 5.69 1.81
N ALA A 9 6.72 4.46 1.36
CA ALA A 9 6.19 3.38 2.19
C ALA A 9 7.00 2.09 1.97
N PRO A 10 7.33 1.35 3.05
CA PRO A 10 8.15 0.14 2.95
C PRO A 10 7.41 -1.01 2.27
N GLY A 11 8.14 -1.94 1.67
CA GLY A 11 7.60 -3.24 1.30
C GLY A 11 7.26 -4.05 2.56
N ASN A 12 6.30 -4.99 2.43
CA ASN A 12 5.88 -5.88 3.51
C ASN A 12 5.94 -7.33 3.08
N ILE A 13 6.31 -8.21 3.99
CA ILE A 13 6.26 -9.66 3.81
C ILE A 13 5.35 -10.24 4.88
N SER A 14 4.27 -10.88 4.43
CA SER A 14 3.34 -11.61 5.28
C SER A 14 3.87 -13.02 5.51
N GLY A 15 4.16 -13.38 6.78
CA GLY A 15 4.62 -14.72 7.15
C GLY A 15 3.48 -15.71 7.24
N VAL A 16 2.42 -15.34 7.93
CA VAL A 16 1.18 -16.12 8.09
C VAL A 16 0.01 -15.18 8.27
N PHE A 17 -1.13 -15.49 7.68
CA PHE A 17 -2.34 -14.69 7.86
C PHE A 17 -3.61 -15.51 7.86
N LYS A 18 -4.65 -14.97 8.48
CA LYS A 18 -6.02 -15.45 8.45
C LYS A 18 -6.95 -14.29 8.11
N ILE A 19 -7.80 -14.47 7.11
CA ILE A 19 -8.78 -13.47 6.68
C ILE A 19 -9.90 -13.35 7.72
N ILE A 20 -10.23 -12.13 8.10
CA ILE A 20 -11.42 -11.75 8.86
C ILE A 20 -12.34 -11.03 7.87
N ALA A 21 -13.26 -11.80 7.32
CA ALA A 21 -14.21 -11.28 6.34
C ALA A 21 -15.24 -10.35 7.01
N HIS A 22 -15.59 -9.29 6.32
CA HIS A 22 -16.63 -8.36 6.70
C HIS A 22 -17.22 -7.69 5.45
N ASP A 23 -18.53 -7.35 5.47
CA ASP A 23 -19.20 -6.69 4.33
C ASP A 23 -18.74 -5.24 4.15
N ASP A 24 -18.36 -4.58 5.25
CA ASP A 24 -17.77 -3.25 5.23
C ASP A 24 -16.25 -3.36 5.01
N PRO A 25 -15.70 -2.82 3.90
CA PRO A 25 -14.26 -2.83 3.62
C PRO A 25 -13.40 -2.22 4.73
N SER A 26 -13.94 -1.27 5.47
CA SER A 26 -13.24 -0.63 6.60
C SER A 26 -13.10 -1.53 7.83
N GLN A 27 -13.80 -2.67 7.86
CA GLN A 27 -13.75 -3.66 8.94
C GLN A 27 -13.08 -4.95 8.50
N MET A 28 -13.03 -5.22 7.18
CA MET A 28 -12.39 -6.41 6.63
C MET A 28 -10.86 -6.29 6.77
N HIS A 29 -10.22 -7.29 7.36
CA HIS A 29 -8.77 -7.29 7.59
C HIS A 29 -8.20 -8.70 7.73
N SER A 30 -6.91 -8.82 8.00
CA SER A 30 -6.28 -10.09 8.34
C SER A 30 -5.70 -10.08 9.76
N LEU A 31 -5.71 -11.25 10.40
CA LEU A 31 -4.86 -11.57 11.54
C LEU A 31 -3.58 -12.21 11.02
N GLY A 32 -2.51 -12.17 11.80
CA GLY A 32 -1.28 -12.86 11.44
C GLY A 32 -0.02 -12.12 11.88
N LEU A 33 1.07 -12.46 11.22
CA LEU A 33 2.39 -11.89 11.45
C LEU A 33 3.02 -11.51 10.13
N GLY A 34 3.62 -10.32 10.08
CA GLY A 34 4.38 -9.81 8.95
C GLY A 34 5.46 -8.84 9.40
N TYR A 35 6.32 -8.47 8.49
CA TYR A 35 7.38 -7.51 8.73
C TYR A 35 7.69 -6.68 7.48
N THR A 36 8.11 -5.44 7.73
CA THR A 36 8.52 -4.56 6.64
C THR A 36 10.00 -4.75 6.31
N VAL A 37 10.34 -4.50 5.04
CA VAL A 37 11.71 -4.45 4.55
C VAL A 37 12.15 -3.01 4.33
N ARG A 38 13.46 -2.77 4.24
CA ARG A 38 14.00 -1.42 4.02
C ARG A 38 13.59 -0.82 2.70
N GLU A 39 13.57 -1.66 1.67
CA GLU A 39 13.12 -1.30 0.34
C GLU A 39 11.59 -1.18 0.31
N GLY A 40 11.08 -0.36 -0.58
CA GLY A 40 9.65 -0.11 -0.71
C GLY A 40 9.36 0.74 -1.92
N VAL A 41 8.25 1.47 -1.89
CA VAL A 41 7.83 2.36 -2.96
C VAL A 41 8.03 3.81 -2.54
N THR A 42 8.70 4.57 -3.40
CA THR A 42 8.70 6.02 -3.35
C THR A 42 7.72 6.55 -4.38
N ALA A 43 6.74 7.32 -3.94
CA ALA A 43 5.82 8.05 -4.80
C ALA A 43 6.27 9.51 -4.92
N THR A 44 6.41 10.01 -6.15
CA THR A 44 6.53 11.43 -6.47
C THR A 44 5.29 11.86 -7.21
N VAL A 45 4.59 12.89 -6.70
CA VAL A 45 3.35 13.39 -7.29
C VAL A 45 3.49 14.83 -7.70
N SER A 46 2.85 15.21 -8.82
CA SER A 46 2.79 16.59 -9.31
C SER A 46 1.43 16.88 -9.94
N GLN A 47 1.03 18.17 -9.92
CA GLN A 47 -0.17 18.61 -10.61
C GLN A 47 0.07 18.70 -12.11
N ARG A 48 -0.95 18.34 -12.90
CA ARG A 48 -1.00 18.49 -14.36
C ARG A 48 -2.00 19.57 -14.74
N VAL A 49 -1.87 20.04 -15.98
CA VAL A 49 -2.85 20.97 -16.58
C VAL A 49 -4.07 20.21 -17.09
N GLU A 50 -3.84 19.01 -17.65
CA GLU A 50 -4.90 18.12 -18.11
C GLU A 50 -5.54 17.42 -16.90
N ASP A 51 -6.87 17.31 -16.86
CA ASP A 51 -7.65 16.66 -15.81
C ASP A 51 -7.57 15.13 -15.91
N GLU A 52 -6.36 14.59 -15.98
CA GLU A 52 -6.10 13.16 -16.10
C GLU A 52 -5.11 12.69 -15.01
N ILE A 53 -5.40 11.53 -14.43
CA ILE A 53 -4.46 10.84 -13.53
C ILE A 53 -3.59 9.91 -14.38
N ARG A 54 -2.29 10.20 -14.39
CA ARG A 54 -1.28 9.39 -15.06
C ARG A 54 -0.40 8.70 -14.04
N VAL A 55 -0.22 7.38 -14.20
CA VAL A 55 0.65 6.59 -13.32
C VAL A 55 1.81 6.01 -14.12
N VAL A 56 3.01 6.20 -13.59
CA VAL A 56 4.27 5.65 -14.12
C VAL A 56 4.91 4.81 -13.02
N PHE A 57 5.39 3.62 -13.36
CA PHE A 57 6.05 2.70 -12.44
C PHE A 57 7.43 2.31 -13.00
N ASN A 58 8.49 2.70 -12.29
CA ASN A 58 9.88 2.53 -12.72
C ASN A 58 10.17 3.04 -14.15
N GLY A 59 9.51 4.14 -14.56
CA GLY A 59 9.68 4.78 -15.86
C GLY A 59 8.67 4.33 -16.93
N ASP A 60 7.90 3.28 -16.70
CA ASP A 60 6.91 2.77 -17.66
C ASP A 60 5.48 3.15 -17.25
N PRO A 61 4.63 3.63 -18.17
CA PRO A 61 3.22 3.82 -17.92
C PRO A 61 2.55 2.50 -17.49
N ILE A 62 1.71 2.54 -16.46
CA ILE A 62 1.04 1.37 -15.93
C ILE A 62 -0.44 1.67 -15.60
N ASP A 63 -1.31 0.70 -15.85
CA ASP A 63 -2.65 0.69 -15.26
C ASP A 63 -2.57 0.16 -13.82
N PHE A 64 -2.86 1.07 -12.85
CA PHE A 64 -2.74 0.76 -11.43
C PHE A 64 -4.01 1.22 -10.68
N PRO A 65 -5.10 0.43 -10.75
CA PRO A 65 -6.41 0.83 -10.23
C PRO A 65 -6.40 1.27 -8.77
N THR A 66 -5.63 0.60 -7.90
CA THR A 66 -5.48 0.95 -6.49
C THR A 66 -4.95 2.38 -6.33
N VAL A 67 -3.90 2.74 -7.05
CA VAL A 67 -3.28 4.07 -6.99
C VAL A 67 -4.20 5.15 -7.58
N VAL A 68 -4.84 4.84 -8.70
CA VAL A 68 -5.82 5.73 -9.34
C VAL A 68 -7.00 6.00 -8.39
N SER A 69 -7.52 4.96 -7.72
CA SER A 69 -8.61 5.10 -6.74
C SER A 69 -8.22 5.99 -5.54
N ILE A 70 -6.99 5.89 -5.04
CA ILE A 70 -6.48 6.80 -4.00
C ILE A 70 -6.51 8.25 -4.48
N ALA A 71 -5.98 8.51 -5.68
CA ALA A 71 -5.94 9.86 -6.23
C ALA A 71 -7.34 10.43 -6.47
N GLN A 72 -8.25 9.65 -7.05
CA GLN A 72 -9.64 10.06 -7.27
C GLN A 72 -10.39 10.42 -5.98
N ARG A 73 -10.14 9.68 -4.89
CA ARG A 73 -10.78 9.95 -3.59
C ARG A 73 -10.23 11.18 -2.88
N LEU A 74 -8.94 11.46 -3.05
CA LEU A 74 -8.30 12.62 -2.43
C LEU A 74 -8.43 13.90 -3.27
N VAL A 75 -8.45 13.77 -4.60
CA VAL A 75 -8.38 14.89 -5.55
C VAL A 75 -9.23 14.63 -6.81
N PRO A 76 -10.56 14.52 -6.68
CA PRO A 76 -11.45 14.02 -7.75
C PRO A 76 -11.44 14.87 -9.02
N GLU A 77 -11.11 16.15 -8.94
CA GLU A 77 -11.19 17.11 -10.05
C GLU A 77 -9.81 17.66 -10.46
N SER A 78 -8.74 16.91 -10.17
CA SER A 78 -7.37 17.40 -10.46
C SER A 78 -6.60 16.40 -11.30
N GLY A 79 -5.96 16.90 -12.36
CA GLY A 79 -4.96 16.14 -13.09
C GLY A 79 -3.70 15.93 -12.24
N ILE A 80 -3.29 14.70 -12.08
CA ILE A 80 -2.14 14.31 -11.28
C ILE A 80 -1.22 13.37 -12.07
N GLU A 81 0.07 13.65 -12.04
CA GLU A 81 1.10 12.69 -12.42
C GLU A 81 1.66 12.01 -11.18
N ILE A 82 1.73 10.70 -11.20
CA ILE A 82 2.20 9.84 -10.11
C ILE A 82 3.34 8.99 -10.66
N ASP A 83 4.56 9.25 -10.20
CA ASP A 83 5.75 8.44 -10.49
C ASP A 83 6.08 7.57 -9.28
N LEU A 84 6.04 6.26 -9.47
CA LEU A 84 6.34 5.22 -8.48
C LEU A 84 7.68 4.57 -8.79
N GLN A 85 8.58 4.59 -7.82
CA GLN A 85 9.91 4.02 -7.94
C GLN A 85 10.14 2.97 -6.86
N THR A 86 10.61 1.77 -7.24
CA THR A 86 10.96 0.68 -6.32
C THR A 86 12.03 -0.22 -6.93
N PRO A 87 12.99 -0.73 -6.14
CA PRO A 87 13.90 -1.79 -6.59
C PRO A 87 13.30 -3.19 -6.50
N LEU A 88 12.12 -3.34 -5.88
CA LEU A 88 11.47 -4.63 -5.65
C LEU A 88 10.62 -5.04 -6.87
N PRO A 89 10.56 -6.34 -7.23
CA PRO A 89 9.75 -6.80 -8.34
C PRO A 89 8.26 -6.72 -7.99
N LEU A 90 7.45 -6.21 -8.94
CA LEU A 90 6.01 -6.11 -8.78
C LEU A 90 5.35 -7.49 -8.76
N SER A 91 4.25 -7.64 -8.00
CA SER A 91 3.48 -8.88 -7.88
C SER A 91 4.31 -10.09 -7.38
N SER A 92 5.20 -9.85 -6.44
CA SER A 92 6.13 -10.86 -5.92
C SER A 92 6.03 -11.07 -4.39
N GLY A 93 4.92 -10.63 -3.77
CA GLY A 93 4.67 -10.84 -2.35
C GLY A 93 5.30 -9.81 -1.42
N PHE A 94 5.77 -8.66 -1.95
CA PHE A 94 6.30 -7.56 -1.15
C PHE A 94 5.24 -6.49 -0.78
N GLY A 95 3.95 -6.74 -0.96
CA GLY A 95 2.89 -5.79 -0.63
C GLY A 95 2.99 -4.45 -1.35
N LEU A 96 3.54 -4.43 -2.59
CA LEU A 96 3.83 -3.17 -3.29
C LEU A 96 2.57 -2.39 -3.68
N SER A 97 1.41 -3.05 -3.78
CA SER A 97 0.14 -2.36 -4.00
C SER A 97 -0.20 -1.46 -2.82
N GLY A 98 -0.21 -2.00 -1.61
CA GLY A 98 -0.43 -1.25 -0.38
C GLY A 98 0.63 -0.16 -0.14
N ALA A 99 1.92 -0.48 -0.40
CA ALA A 99 2.99 0.51 -0.30
C ALA A 99 2.78 1.68 -1.28
N SER A 100 2.37 1.40 -2.53
CA SER A 100 2.06 2.42 -3.53
C SER A 100 0.87 3.29 -3.10
N ALA A 101 -0.23 2.65 -2.66
CA ALA A 101 -1.42 3.34 -2.17
C ALA A 101 -1.08 4.29 -1.01
N LEU A 102 -0.36 3.79 -0.02
CA LEU A 102 0.03 4.56 1.17
C LEU A 102 0.99 5.71 0.83
N ALA A 103 2.02 5.46 0.02
CA ALA A 103 2.97 6.47 -0.40
C ALA A 103 2.29 7.59 -1.22
N VAL A 104 1.39 7.23 -2.15
CA VAL A 104 0.61 8.20 -2.95
C VAL A 104 -0.31 9.02 -2.06
N ALA A 105 -1.04 8.41 -1.13
CA ALA A 105 -1.91 9.12 -0.20
C ALA A 105 -1.13 10.17 0.61
N PHE A 106 0.03 9.82 1.15
CA PHE A 106 0.89 10.75 1.89
C PHE A 106 1.46 11.87 1.00
N ALA A 107 1.88 11.53 -0.24
CA ALA A 107 2.43 12.50 -1.16
C ALA A 107 1.38 13.52 -1.62
N LEU A 108 0.16 13.07 -1.96
CA LEU A 108 -0.96 13.95 -2.35
C LEU A 108 -1.41 14.85 -1.21
N ASN A 109 -1.56 14.30 0.00
CA ASN A 109 -1.90 15.07 1.19
C ASN A 109 -0.89 16.22 1.40
N ARG A 110 0.40 15.94 1.23
CA ARG A 110 1.47 16.94 1.34
C ARG A 110 1.48 17.94 0.18
N LEU A 111 1.25 17.49 -1.06
CA LEU A 111 1.27 18.35 -2.26
C LEU A 111 0.20 19.43 -2.17
N LEU A 112 -0.98 19.07 -1.69
CA LEU A 112 -2.20 19.90 -1.75
C LEU A 112 -2.65 20.41 -0.37
N ASP A 113 -1.87 20.15 0.69
CA ASP A 113 -2.19 20.53 2.08
C ASP A 113 -3.61 20.13 2.50
N LEU A 114 -4.01 18.87 2.22
CA LEU A 114 -5.38 18.39 2.44
C LEU A 114 -5.77 18.26 3.92
N GLY A 115 -4.80 18.28 4.83
CA GLY A 115 -5.03 18.27 6.27
C GLY A 115 -5.42 16.91 6.86
N ASN A 116 -5.42 15.82 6.07
CA ASN A 116 -5.73 14.49 6.59
C ASN A 116 -4.61 13.99 7.51
N SER A 117 -4.98 13.32 8.58
CA SER A 117 -4.04 12.64 9.47
C SER A 117 -3.40 11.43 8.80
N ARG A 118 -2.26 10.99 9.32
CA ARG A 118 -1.61 9.75 8.84
C ARG A 118 -2.51 8.52 8.97
N HIS A 119 -3.34 8.47 10.02
CA HIS A 119 -4.28 7.38 10.25
C HIS A 119 -5.41 7.36 9.21
N GLU A 120 -6.02 8.51 8.91
CA GLU A 120 -7.06 8.62 7.88
C GLU A 120 -6.54 8.19 6.51
N LEU A 121 -5.33 8.61 6.15
CA LEU A 121 -4.70 8.22 4.88
C LEU A 121 -4.37 6.73 4.83
N ALA A 122 -3.93 6.14 5.94
CA ALA A 122 -3.68 4.71 6.01
C ALA A 122 -4.98 3.89 5.96
N MET A 123 -6.05 4.35 6.61
CA MET A 123 -7.38 3.73 6.49
C MET A 123 -7.93 3.84 5.07
N LEU A 124 -7.74 4.98 4.40
CA LEU A 124 -8.10 5.13 2.99
C LEU A 124 -7.35 4.11 2.11
N ALA A 125 -6.03 3.99 2.28
CA ALA A 125 -5.22 3.02 1.55
C ALA A 125 -5.68 1.58 1.84
N HIS A 126 -5.98 1.24 3.08
CA HIS A 126 -6.50 -0.07 3.47
C HIS A 126 -7.85 -0.38 2.80
N VAL A 127 -8.81 0.54 2.87
CA VAL A 127 -10.15 0.37 2.26
C VAL A 127 -10.03 0.14 0.75
N VAL A 128 -9.21 0.93 0.07
CA VAL A 128 -8.99 0.78 -1.38
C VAL A 128 -8.34 -0.56 -1.71
N GLU A 129 -7.37 -1.04 -0.93
CA GLU A 129 -6.76 -2.36 -1.10
C GLU A 129 -7.80 -3.49 -0.99
N VAL A 130 -8.70 -3.40 0.00
CA VAL A 130 -9.78 -4.36 0.20
C VAL A 130 -10.73 -4.37 -0.99
N GLU A 131 -11.21 -3.21 -1.42
CA GLU A 131 -12.15 -3.07 -2.54
C GLU A 131 -11.56 -3.54 -3.88
N GLN A 132 -10.26 -3.33 -4.10
CA GLN A 132 -9.55 -3.77 -5.29
C GLN A 132 -9.08 -5.24 -5.21
N LEU A 133 -9.29 -5.92 -4.06
CA LEU A 133 -8.82 -7.28 -3.79
C LEU A 133 -7.30 -7.43 -3.95
N THR A 134 -6.54 -6.41 -3.54
CA THR A 134 -5.09 -6.36 -3.68
C THR A 134 -4.34 -6.59 -2.36
N GLY A 135 -4.99 -6.41 -1.20
CA GLY A 135 -4.39 -6.66 0.12
C GLY A 135 -5.40 -6.57 1.25
N LEU A 136 -5.09 -7.18 2.40
CA LEU A 136 -5.92 -7.17 3.62
C LEU A 136 -5.15 -6.78 4.89
N GLY A 137 -3.83 -6.75 4.86
CA GLY A 137 -3.00 -6.51 6.03
C GLY A 137 -1.70 -5.77 5.76
N ASP A 138 -1.30 -5.64 4.51
CA ASP A 138 -0.02 -5.04 4.13
C ASP A 138 0.07 -3.58 4.59
N VAL A 139 -1.00 -2.79 4.39
CA VAL A 139 -1.05 -1.37 4.80
C VAL A 139 -0.84 -1.20 6.30
N CYS A 140 -1.38 -2.09 7.15
CA CYS A 140 -1.17 -2.04 8.59
C CYS A 140 0.33 -2.14 8.93
N ALA A 141 1.02 -3.14 8.36
CA ALA A 141 2.44 -3.32 8.58
C ALA A 141 3.28 -2.15 8.02
N GLN A 142 2.94 -1.66 6.84
CA GLN A 142 3.63 -0.53 6.18
C GLN A 142 3.43 0.80 6.90
N TYR A 143 2.27 0.99 7.52
CA TYR A 143 1.94 2.18 8.31
C TYR A 143 2.76 2.27 9.60
N HIS A 144 2.92 1.16 10.31
CA HIS A 144 3.68 1.10 11.56
C HIS A 144 5.18 0.86 11.35
N GLY A 145 5.53 0.06 10.35
CA GLY A 145 6.90 -0.43 10.15
C GLY A 145 7.29 -1.55 11.14
N GLY A 146 8.40 -2.22 10.88
CA GLY A 146 8.95 -3.25 11.75
C GLY A 146 8.27 -4.61 11.59
N CYS A 147 8.39 -5.45 12.62
CA CYS A 147 7.71 -6.74 12.70
C CYS A 147 6.47 -6.61 13.58
N LEU A 148 5.32 -7.05 13.07
CA LEU A 148 4.04 -6.88 13.74
C LEU A 148 3.29 -8.20 13.82
N VAL A 149 2.52 -8.35 14.91
CA VAL A 149 1.55 -9.43 15.06
C VAL A 149 0.16 -8.87 15.40
N LYS A 150 -0.85 -9.43 14.77
CA LYS A 150 -2.26 -9.17 15.05
C LYS A 150 -2.96 -10.48 15.36
N LEU A 151 -3.36 -10.67 16.62
CA LEU A 151 -3.92 -11.94 17.13
C LEU A 151 -5.43 -11.89 17.34
N ARG A 152 -6.04 -10.72 17.34
CA ARG A 152 -7.48 -10.53 17.61
C ARG A 152 -8.11 -9.64 16.57
N PRO A 153 -9.36 -9.92 16.16
CA PRO A 153 -10.13 -9.01 15.33
C PRO A 153 -10.31 -7.62 16.00
N GLY A 154 -10.49 -6.60 15.21
CA GLY A 154 -10.68 -5.21 15.63
C GLY A 154 -10.24 -4.23 14.56
N ASP A 155 -9.80 -3.04 14.95
CA ASP A 155 -9.34 -2.01 14.03
C ASP A 155 -8.30 -2.59 13.04
N PRO A 156 -8.51 -2.45 11.70
CA PRO A 156 -7.60 -2.96 10.68
C PRO A 156 -6.15 -2.54 10.86
N LEU A 157 -5.92 -1.32 11.33
CA LEU A 157 -4.58 -0.78 11.56
C LEU A 157 -4.00 -1.07 12.95
N ALA A 158 -4.75 -1.72 13.84
CA ALA A 158 -4.22 -2.10 15.15
C ALA A 158 -3.38 -3.38 15.04
N ALA A 159 -2.12 -3.32 15.50
CA ALA A 159 -1.23 -4.47 15.60
C ALA A 159 -0.23 -4.24 16.75
N GLN A 160 0.38 -5.33 17.21
CA GLN A 160 1.39 -5.29 18.27
C GLN A 160 2.78 -5.43 17.68
N PRO A 161 3.73 -4.53 18.00
CA PRO A 161 5.11 -4.68 17.58
C PRO A 161 5.77 -5.87 18.27
N LEU A 162 6.56 -6.61 17.50
CA LEU A 162 7.46 -7.63 18.01
C LEU A 162 8.90 -7.12 17.98
N ALA A 163 9.60 -7.31 19.10
CA ALA A 163 11.02 -7.02 19.16
C ALA A 163 11.78 -8.06 18.34
N VAL A 164 12.41 -7.61 17.26
CA VAL A 164 13.24 -8.43 16.39
C VAL A 164 14.57 -7.73 16.15
N GLU A 165 15.61 -8.50 15.84
CA GLU A 165 16.87 -7.92 15.39
C GLU A 165 16.66 -7.22 14.06
N VAL A 166 17.05 -5.94 13.98
CA VAL A 166 16.92 -5.12 12.78
C VAL A 166 18.18 -5.22 11.92
N GLY A 167 18.03 -5.06 10.60
CA GLY A 167 19.16 -5.06 9.68
C GLY A 167 19.65 -6.45 9.27
N VAL A 168 18.91 -7.51 9.61
CA VAL A 168 19.20 -8.85 9.10
C VAL A 168 18.96 -8.87 7.59
N PRO A 169 19.94 -9.29 6.77
CA PRO A 169 19.74 -9.35 5.32
C PRO A 169 18.73 -10.42 4.96
N LEU A 170 17.76 -10.03 4.12
CA LEU A 170 16.77 -10.93 3.55
C LEU A 170 17.20 -11.31 2.13
N TYR A 171 17.34 -12.60 1.87
CA TYR A 171 17.62 -13.15 0.54
C TYR A 171 16.31 -13.68 -0.06
N TYR A 172 15.98 -13.24 -1.28
CA TYR A 172 14.81 -13.72 -1.99
C TYR A 172 15.17 -14.16 -3.41
N ARG A 173 14.36 -15.04 -3.99
CA ARG A 173 14.44 -15.41 -5.39
C ARG A 173 13.08 -15.25 -6.04
N TYR A 174 13.00 -14.41 -7.05
CA TYR A 174 11.81 -14.22 -7.85
C TYR A 174 11.65 -15.36 -8.86
N PHE A 175 10.49 -16.01 -8.87
CA PHE A 175 10.18 -17.09 -9.80
C PHE A 175 9.14 -16.68 -10.84
N SER A 176 8.03 -16.06 -10.37
CA SER A 176 6.92 -15.63 -11.22
C SER A 176 6.03 -14.65 -10.46
N GLN A 177 5.18 -13.96 -11.20
CA GLN A 177 4.15 -13.11 -10.60
C GLN A 177 3.09 -13.95 -9.89
N ILE A 178 2.66 -13.49 -8.70
CA ILE A 178 1.52 -14.02 -7.97
C ILE A 178 0.52 -12.88 -7.78
N ARG A 179 -0.69 -13.05 -8.30
CA ARG A 179 -1.76 -12.06 -8.12
C ARG A 179 -2.52 -12.36 -6.84
N THR A 180 -2.52 -11.44 -5.89
CA THR A 180 -3.25 -11.56 -4.62
C THR A 180 -4.73 -11.87 -4.84
N ARG A 181 -5.35 -11.30 -5.87
CA ARG A 181 -6.74 -11.58 -6.27
C ARG A 181 -7.01 -13.07 -6.46
N ASP A 182 -6.09 -13.80 -7.08
CA ASP A 182 -6.25 -15.23 -7.36
C ASP A 182 -6.21 -16.06 -6.06
N ILE A 183 -5.49 -15.57 -5.05
CA ILE A 183 -5.41 -16.20 -3.71
C ILE A 183 -6.66 -15.86 -2.88
N LEU A 184 -7.13 -14.62 -2.91
CA LEU A 184 -8.30 -14.18 -2.13
C LEU A 184 -9.62 -14.71 -2.68
N ALA A 185 -9.69 -15.06 -3.95
CA ALA A 185 -10.87 -15.63 -4.61
C ALA A 185 -11.02 -17.15 -4.40
N ASP A 186 -10.01 -17.84 -3.84
CA ASP A 186 -10.04 -19.29 -3.59
C ASP A 186 -10.56 -19.57 -2.16
N PRO A 187 -11.81 -20.09 -1.98
CA PRO A 187 -12.39 -20.34 -0.66
C PRO A 187 -11.79 -21.55 0.07
N VAL A 188 -10.85 -22.29 -0.53
CA VAL A 188 -10.30 -23.57 -0.03
C VAL A 188 -8.87 -23.43 0.51
N ARG A 189 -8.30 -22.24 0.51
CA ARG A 189 -6.95 -22.02 1.03
C ARG A 189 -6.90 -21.19 2.29
#